data_f264207f945e3b30263cefb17a6c17c5
#
_entry.id   f264207f945e3b30263cefb17a6c17c5
#
_cell.length_a   1.000
_cell.length_b   1.000
_cell.length_c   1.000
_cell.angle_alpha   90.00
_cell.angle_beta   90.00
_cell.angle_gamma   90.00
#
_symmetry.space_group_name_H-M   'P 1'
#
loop_
_entity.id
_entity.type
_entity.pdbx_description
1 polymer ?
#
loop_
_entity_poly.entity_id
_entity_poly.type
_entity_poly.pdbx_seq_one_letter_code
_entity_poly.pdbx_strand_id
1 'polypeptide(L)'
;MSFFVPLQTQIKEKFMKKALLFICFAAISALCFAQNNEFSLKFNTRADFDYQYLDNNGDNDSYGFAGKFLNIMLDGKINDKFEYHWRQRLNRTNLTSNFFEATDWAYLSYNINNNLTLSAGKQVVAIGGFEYDYAPIDVYFYSDFCNVMPSCYEFGTSLTWSNDAKNQALTFQISNSIFKQQPFDELLAYNLLWNGNITDFWKTLYSVNLIEYNQGNYVNYIALGNQFYLGDFVIDLDYTNKYIDGQENFFSDFTLATQIKYQLPQLNIFAKLSFDQNQSEYSRFVSPNYWTMTVAPGTDYMLYGGGIEYFPIKNSKDVRLHAIISSNNREPANLFLNAGITWNMKLK
;
A
#
# COMPACT_ATOMS: atom_id res chain seq x y z
N MET A 1 36.24 25.61 -3.47
CA MET A 1 37.11 24.41 -3.57
C MET A 1 36.20 23.22 -3.89
N SER A 2 36.05 22.90 -5.19
CA SER A 2 35.16 21.82 -5.64
C SER A 2 35.90 20.50 -5.56
N PHE A 3 35.41 19.57 -4.77
CA PHE A 3 35.92 18.20 -4.71
C PHE A 3 35.53 17.45 -6.00
N PHE A 4 36.49 17.34 -6.93
CA PHE A 4 36.38 16.40 -8.04
C PHE A 4 36.62 14.99 -7.47
N VAL A 5 35.57 14.19 -7.33
CA VAL A 5 35.71 12.75 -7.13
C VAL A 5 36.16 12.15 -8.48
N PRO A 6 37.28 11.45 -8.56
CA PRO A 6 37.80 10.92 -9.82
C PRO A 6 36.79 9.97 -10.47
N LEU A 7 36.57 10.12 -11.77
CA LEU A 7 35.65 9.32 -12.57
C LEU A 7 35.81 7.79 -12.39
N GLN A 8 37.05 7.37 -12.15
CA GLN A 8 37.40 5.98 -11.86
C GLN A 8 36.79 5.44 -10.56
N THR A 9 36.60 6.27 -9.55
CA THR A 9 36.01 5.87 -8.26
C THR A 9 34.51 5.67 -8.44
N GLN A 10 33.84 6.53 -9.20
CA GLN A 10 32.42 6.40 -9.52
C GLN A 10 32.11 5.15 -10.38
N ILE A 11 33.00 4.82 -11.33
CA ILE A 11 32.83 3.63 -12.17
C ILE A 11 33.08 2.35 -11.34
N LYS A 12 34.07 2.31 -10.46
CA LYS A 12 34.28 1.19 -9.54
C LYS A 12 33.11 0.97 -8.58
N GLU A 13 32.55 2.03 -8.04
CA GLU A 13 31.39 1.98 -7.14
C GLU A 13 30.14 1.45 -7.85
N LYS A 14 29.87 1.92 -9.07
CA LYS A 14 28.78 1.42 -9.91
C LYS A 14 28.95 -0.05 -10.28
N PHE A 15 30.17 -0.47 -10.57
CA PHE A 15 30.47 -1.86 -10.91
C PHE A 15 30.34 -2.78 -9.69
N MET A 16 30.83 -2.36 -8.52
CA MET A 16 30.67 -3.10 -7.26
C MET A 16 29.21 -3.27 -6.86
N LYS A 17 28.40 -2.21 -6.99
CA LYS A 17 26.95 -2.28 -6.68
C LYS A 17 26.22 -3.25 -7.61
N LYS A 18 26.55 -3.27 -8.90
CA LYS A 18 25.98 -4.24 -9.86
C LYS A 18 26.45 -5.66 -9.60
N ALA A 19 27.74 -5.85 -9.25
CA ALA A 19 28.29 -7.14 -8.90
C ALA A 19 27.67 -7.67 -7.59
N LEU A 20 27.46 -6.82 -6.59
CA LEU A 20 26.80 -7.20 -5.34
C LEU A 20 25.35 -7.61 -5.57
N LEU A 21 24.61 -6.89 -6.41
CA LEU A 21 23.24 -7.25 -6.80
C LEU A 21 23.20 -8.61 -7.51
N PHE A 22 24.16 -8.86 -8.42
CA PHE A 22 24.27 -10.12 -9.14
C PHE A 22 24.69 -11.28 -8.23
N ILE A 23 25.59 -11.03 -7.28
CA ILE A 23 25.99 -12.03 -6.27
C ILE A 23 24.84 -12.36 -5.31
N CYS A 24 24.07 -11.36 -4.87
CA CYS A 24 22.86 -11.59 -4.08
C CYS A 24 21.84 -12.41 -4.87
N PHE A 25 21.64 -12.11 -6.15
CA PHE A 25 20.73 -12.86 -7.02
C PHE A 25 21.21 -14.29 -7.25
N ALA A 26 22.51 -14.49 -7.46
CA ALA A 26 23.13 -15.80 -7.62
C ALA A 26 23.12 -16.61 -6.31
N ALA A 27 23.34 -15.96 -5.16
CA ALA A 27 23.27 -16.60 -3.85
C ALA A 27 21.84 -17.01 -3.50
N ILE A 28 20.84 -16.17 -3.79
CA ILE A 28 19.42 -16.50 -3.63
C ILE A 28 19.06 -17.68 -4.53
N SER A 29 19.48 -17.69 -5.80
CA SER A 29 19.22 -18.81 -6.70
C SER A 29 19.91 -20.09 -6.22
N ALA A 30 21.17 -20.04 -5.75
CA ALA A 30 21.89 -21.20 -5.23
C ALA A 30 21.25 -21.77 -3.95
N LEU A 31 20.78 -20.92 -3.04
CA LEU A 31 20.03 -21.34 -1.85
C LEU A 31 18.67 -21.97 -2.20
N CYS A 32 18.03 -21.48 -3.26
CA CYS A 32 16.76 -22.01 -3.73
C CYS A 32 16.88 -23.41 -4.37
N PHE A 33 18.04 -23.75 -4.93
CA PHE A 33 18.31 -25.08 -5.50
C PHE A 33 18.77 -26.13 -4.47
N ALA A 34 19.24 -25.68 -3.29
CA ALA A 34 19.84 -26.55 -2.29
C ALA A 34 18.85 -27.17 -1.29
N GLN A 35 17.62 -26.68 -1.23
CA GLN A 35 16.59 -27.17 -0.29
C GLN A 35 15.29 -27.46 -1.04
N ASN A 36 14.63 -28.59 -0.71
CA ASN A 36 13.27 -28.94 -1.15
C ASN A 36 12.18 -28.00 -0.56
N ASN A 37 12.49 -26.72 -0.36
CA ASN A 37 11.58 -25.76 0.25
C ASN A 37 10.64 -25.19 -0.79
N GLU A 38 9.36 -25.17 -0.49
CA GLU A 38 8.35 -24.48 -1.29
C GLU A 38 8.61 -22.98 -1.21
N PHE A 39 8.92 -22.37 -2.34
CA PHE A 39 8.99 -20.92 -2.46
C PHE A 39 8.33 -20.44 -3.74
N SER A 40 7.89 -19.19 -3.74
CA SER A 40 7.29 -18.50 -4.86
C SER A 40 8.12 -17.26 -5.18
N LEU A 41 8.59 -17.14 -6.42
CA LEU A 41 9.25 -15.94 -6.94
C LEU A 41 8.37 -15.34 -8.03
N LYS A 42 7.96 -14.08 -7.84
CA LYS A 42 7.07 -13.37 -8.74
C LYS A 42 7.64 -12.01 -9.13
N PHE A 43 7.43 -11.62 -10.37
CA PHE A 43 7.52 -10.24 -10.83
C PHE A 43 6.13 -9.72 -11.13
N ASN A 44 5.84 -8.50 -10.70
CA ASN A 44 4.69 -7.77 -11.20
C ASN A 44 5.08 -6.37 -11.66
N THR A 45 4.46 -5.95 -12.75
CA THR A 45 4.80 -4.71 -13.43
C THR A 45 3.53 -4.05 -13.94
N ARG A 46 3.50 -2.71 -13.88
CA ARG A 46 2.46 -1.89 -14.48
C ARG A 46 3.09 -0.71 -15.22
N ALA A 47 2.66 -0.51 -16.47
CA ALA A 47 3.03 0.61 -17.31
C ALA A 47 1.76 1.25 -17.87
N ASP A 48 1.67 2.57 -17.77
CA ASP A 48 0.50 3.36 -18.09
C ASP A 48 0.84 4.50 -19.06
N PHE A 49 -0.17 4.89 -19.83
CA PHE A 49 -0.27 6.20 -20.46
C PHE A 49 -1.24 7.03 -19.62
N ASP A 50 -0.78 8.17 -19.11
CA ASP A 50 -1.56 9.12 -18.33
C ASP A 50 -1.84 10.36 -19.17
N TYR A 51 -3.04 10.92 -19.02
CA TYR A 51 -3.40 12.26 -19.46
C TYR A 51 -4.09 12.98 -18.30
N GLN A 52 -3.59 14.13 -17.94
CA GLN A 52 -4.16 15.00 -16.92
C GLN A 52 -4.55 16.34 -17.56
N TYR A 53 -5.83 16.65 -17.44
CA TYR A 53 -6.39 17.94 -17.81
C TYR A 53 -6.63 18.79 -16.56
N LEU A 54 -6.12 20.00 -16.55
CA LEU A 54 -6.36 21.00 -15.51
C LEU A 54 -7.07 22.20 -16.13
N ASP A 55 -8.27 22.52 -15.63
CA ASP A 55 -9.04 23.68 -16.10
C ASP A 55 -8.44 24.99 -15.55
N ASN A 56 -7.27 25.34 -16.03
CA ASN A 56 -6.50 26.54 -15.66
C ASN A 56 -6.14 27.35 -16.90
N ASN A 57 -7.15 27.92 -17.60
CA ASN A 57 -6.92 28.82 -18.74
C ASN A 57 -5.91 28.32 -19.80
N GLY A 58 -5.82 27.03 -20.02
CA GLY A 58 -5.30 26.47 -21.27
C GLY A 58 -3.88 25.95 -21.31
N ASP A 59 -3.06 26.03 -20.27
CA ASP A 59 -1.62 25.76 -20.44
C ASP A 59 -1.00 24.64 -19.57
N ASN A 60 -1.79 23.82 -18.90
CA ASN A 60 -1.23 22.83 -17.95
C ASN A 60 -1.62 21.36 -18.18
N ASP A 61 -2.02 21.01 -19.40
CA ASP A 61 -2.25 19.60 -19.72
C ASP A 61 -0.93 18.83 -19.73
N SER A 62 -0.92 17.70 -19.10
CA SER A 62 0.23 16.80 -19.10
C SER A 62 -0.17 15.39 -19.54
N TYR A 63 0.66 14.78 -20.36
CA TYR A 63 0.44 13.40 -20.81
C TYR A 63 1.76 12.68 -21.07
N GLY A 64 1.72 11.35 -20.96
CA GLY A 64 2.88 10.55 -21.30
C GLY A 64 2.82 9.12 -20.81
N PHE A 65 3.80 8.34 -21.24
CA PHE A 65 3.99 6.96 -20.78
C PHE A 65 4.86 6.92 -19.52
N ALA A 66 4.47 6.09 -18.56
CA ALA A 66 5.21 5.90 -17.31
C ALA A 66 5.20 4.44 -16.85
N GLY A 67 6.35 3.96 -16.37
CA GLY A 67 6.44 2.75 -15.57
C GLY A 67 5.99 3.05 -14.15
N LYS A 68 4.82 2.54 -13.74
CA LYS A 68 4.23 2.80 -12.43
C LYS A 68 4.77 1.88 -11.35
N PHE A 69 4.91 0.61 -11.66
CA PHE A 69 5.36 -0.42 -10.73
C PHE A 69 6.30 -1.39 -11.41
N LEU A 70 7.32 -1.78 -10.70
CA LEU A 70 8.19 -2.90 -11.03
C LEU A 70 8.63 -3.54 -9.71
N ASN A 71 8.01 -4.65 -9.35
CA ASN A 71 8.24 -5.32 -8.07
C ASN A 71 8.76 -6.74 -8.28
N ILE A 72 9.64 -7.15 -7.38
CA ILE A 72 10.00 -8.56 -7.19
C ILE A 72 9.47 -9.00 -5.82
N MET A 73 8.87 -10.18 -5.76
CA MET A 73 8.30 -10.77 -4.55
C MET A 73 8.86 -12.16 -4.36
N LEU A 74 9.25 -12.45 -3.14
CA LEU A 74 9.76 -13.75 -2.72
C LEU A 74 9.03 -14.17 -1.44
N ASP A 75 8.30 -15.26 -1.52
CA ASP A 75 7.60 -15.88 -0.39
C ASP A 75 8.03 -17.34 -0.26
N GLY A 76 8.23 -17.84 0.94
CA GLY A 76 8.56 -19.23 1.13
C GLY A 76 8.61 -19.68 2.58
N LYS A 77 8.86 -20.98 2.75
CA LYS A 77 8.99 -21.64 4.05
C LYS A 77 10.43 -22.10 4.26
N ILE A 78 10.96 -21.86 5.45
CA ILE A 78 12.22 -22.46 5.89
C ILE A 78 11.94 -23.87 6.42
N ASN A 79 10.83 -24.02 7.14
CA ASN A 79 10.30 -25.28 7.65
C ASN A 79 8.82 -25.07 8.03
N ASP A 80 8.18 -26.06 8.68
CA ASP A 80 6.77 -26.00 9.06
C ASP A 80 6.41 -24.84 10.01
N LYS A 81 7.41 -24.24 10.67
CA LYS A 81 7.21 -23.15 11.63
C LYS A 81 7.61 -21.78 11.14
N PHE A 82 8.55 -21.70 10.20
CA PHE A 82 9.10 -20.43 9.76
C PHE A 82 8.78 -20.16 8.30
N GLU A 83 8.19 -18.97 8.04
CA GLU A 83 7.86 -18.46 6.72
C GLU A 83 8.54 -17.10 6.54
N TYR A 84 9.02 -16.80 5.33
CA TYR A 84 9.61 -15.52 5.01
C TYR A 84 8.87 -14.86 3.86
N HIS A 85 8.82 -13.52 3.91
CA HIS A 85 8.13 -12.69 2.94
C HIS A 85 8.99 -11.49 2.59
N TRP A 86 9.15 -11.23 1.29
CA TRP A 86 9.89 -10.08 0.81
C TRP A 86 9.29 -9.51 -0.46
N ARG A 87 9.12 -8.18 -0.50
CA ARG A 87 8.75 -7.43 -1.70
C ARG A 87 9.62 -6.21 -1.87
N GLN A 88 10.29 -6.14 -3.00
CA GLN A 88 11.17 -5.05 -3.38
C GLN A 88 10.59 -4.28 -4.56
N ARG A 89 10.51 -2.96 -4.45
CA ARG A 89 10.26 -2.07 -5.59
C ARG A 89 11.57 -1.76 -6.29
N LEU A 90 11.66 -2.12 -7.58
CA LEU A 90 12.85 -1.90 -8.38
C LEU A 90 12.85 -0.54 -9.08
N ASN A 91 11.70 0.12 -9.17
CA ASN A 91 11.53 1.44 -9.80
C ASN A 91 11.57 2.62 -8.81
N ARG A 92 11.94 2.40 -7.55
CA ARG A 92 12.14 3.48 -6.58
C ARG A 92 13.47 4.20 -6.79
N THR A 93 13.46 5.53 -6.68
CA THR A 93 14.66 6.36 -6.89
C THR A 93 15.72 6.17 -5.81
N ASN A 94 15.32 5.80 -4.61
CA ASN A 94 16.18 5.53 -3.46
C ASN A 94 16.73 4.09 -3.39
N LEU A 95 16.46 3.24 -4.40
CA LEU A 95 16.90 1.85 -4.42
C LEU A 95 18.41 1.69 -4.24
N THR A 96 19.22 2.63 -4.73
CA THR A 96 20.66 2.59 -4.64
C THR A 96 21.24 3.28 -3.41
N SER A 97 20.52 4.16 -2.76
CA SER A 97 20.94 4.91 -1.57
C SER A 97 20.50 4.23 -0.28
N ASN A 98 19.27 3.73 -0.26
CA ASN A 98 18.73 3.00 0.88
C ASN A 98 17.83 1.86 0.38
N PHE A 99 18.35 0.66 0.36
CA PHE A 99 17.63 -0.52 -0.14
C PHE A 99 16.34 -0.79 0.65
N PHE A 100 16.36 -0.60 1.97
CA PHE A 100 15.18 -0.84 2.80
C PHE A 100 14.07 0.20 2.60
N GLU A 101 14.35 1.41 2.16
CA GLU A 101 13.30 2.38 1.81
C GLU A 101 12.54 1.95 0.55
N ALA A 102 13.21 1.30 -0.39
CA ALA A 102 12.59 0.73 -1.58
C ALA A 102 11.98 -0.67 -1.34
N THR A 103 12.18 -1.26 -0.17
CA THR A 103 11.56 -2.52 0.26
C THR A 103 10.20 -2.22 0.87
N ASP A 104 9.12 -2.79 0.33
CA ASP A 104 7.79 -2.66 0.92
C ASP A 104 7.69 -3.51 2.19
N TRP A 105 8.02 -4.80 2.08
CA TRP A 105 8.11 -5.67 3.26
C TRP A 105 9.29 -6.63 3.17
N ALA A 106 9.83 -6.97 4.32
CA ALA A 106 10.85 -7.98 4.55
C ALA A 106 10.71 -8.48 5.98
N TYR A 107 9.99 -9.57 6.19
CA TYR A 107 9.72 -10.08 7.52
C TYR A 107 9.74 -11.62 7.55
N LEU A 108 9.97 -12.13 8.76
CA LEU A 108 9.91 -13.53 9.10
C LEU A 108 8.70 -13.77 10.00
N SER A 109 7.95 -14.83 9.72
CA SER A 109 6.84 -15.31 10.55
C SER A 109 7.22 -16.62 11.24
N TYR A 110 6.86 -16.74 12.52
CA TYR A 110 7.00 -17.94 13.33
C TYR A 110 5.64 -18.43 13.79
N ASN A 111 5.23 -19.58 13.30
CA ASN A 111 4.00 -20.26 13.70
C ASN A 111 4.22 -20.94 15.05
N ILE A 112 3.81 -20.27 16.15
CA ILE A 112 3.90 -20.79 17.51
C ILE A 112 3.04 -22.06 17.61
N ASN A 113 1.84 -22.00 17.08
CA ASN A 113 0.90 -23.12 16.89
C ASN A 113 -0.03 -22.81 15.71
N ASN A 114 -1.04 -23.66 15.48
CA ASN A 114 -1.97 -23.50 14.35
C ASN A 114 -2.77 -22.18 14.38
N ASN A 115 -2.91 -21.57 15.55
CA ASN A 115 -3.76 -20.39 15.74
C ASN A 115 -2.97 -19.13 16.02
N LEU A 116 -1.69 -19.22 16.35
CA LEU A 116 -0.89 -18.08 16.82
C LEU A 116 0.41 -17.97 16.02
N THR A 117 0.58 -16.83 15.38
CA THR A 117 1.76 -16.50 14.57
C THR A 117 2.40 -15.20 15.06
N LEU A 118 3.71 -15.23 15.28
CA LEU A 118 4.54 -14.07 15.58
C LEU A 118 5.29 -13.67 14.30
N SER A 119 5.23 -12.42 13.91
CA SER A 119 6.01 -11.90 12.76
C SER A 119 6.88 -10.74 13.19
N ALA A 120 8.08 -10.63 12.60
CA ALA A 120 9.01 -9.54 12.87
C ALA A 120 9.76 -9.13 11.60
N GLY A 121 10.01 -7.82 11.45
CA GLY A 121 10.66 -7.21 10.30
C GLY A 121 9.88 -6.02 9.76
N LYS A 122 10.15 -5.62 8.51
CA LYS A 122 9.38 -4.58 7.83
C LYS A 122 8.07 -5.16 7.33
N GLN A 123 6.95 -4.62 7.77
CA GLN A 123 5.60 -5.12 7.52
C GLN A 123 4.68 -4.00 7.07
N VAL A 124 3.52 -4.35 6.51
CA VAL A 124 2.41 -3.41 6.35
C VAL A 124 1.96 -2.95 7.74
N VAL A 125 1.77 -1.65 7.93
CA VAL A 125 1.16 -1.12 9.15
C VAL A 125 -0.29 -1.60 9.21
N ALA A 126 -0.69 -2.21 10.33
CA ALA A 126 -1.96 -2.93 10.44
C ALA A 126 -3.14 -1.95 10.61
N ILE A 127 -3.48 -1.25 9.53
CA ILE A 127 -4.64 -0.36 9.42
C ILE A 127 -5.72 -1.07 8.60
N GLY A 128 -6.98 -0.91 8.99
CA GLY A 128 -8.13 -1.50 8.32
C GLY A 128 -8.53 -0.74 7.05
N GLY A 129 -9.57 -1.25 6.38
CA GLY A 129 -10.05 -0.73 5.10
C GLY A 129 -9.53 -1.54 3.92
N PHE A 130 -10.41 -1.85 2.97
CA PHE A 130 -10.06 -2.67 1.80
C PHE A 130 -9.24 -1.88 0.79
N GLU A 131 -9.48 -0.56 0.65
CA GLU A 131 -8.63 0.28 -0.21
C GLU A 131 -7.18 0.27 0.26
N TYR A 132 -6.95 0.36 1.57
CA TYR A 132 -5.62 0.33 2.15
C TYR A 132 -4.94 -1.05 2.02
N ASP A 133 -5.72 -2.13 2.08
CA ASP A 133 -5.25 -3.52 1.96
C ASP A 133 -4.90 -3.91 0.52
N TYR A 134 -5.52 -3.27 -0.47
CA TYR A 134 -5.22 -3.56 -1.87
C TYR A 134 -3.76 -3.30 -2.21
N ALA A 135 -3.18 -4.19 -3.02
CA ALA A 135 -1.85 -3.97 -3.55
C ALA A 135 -1.80 -2.66 -4.36
N PRO A 136 -0.83 -1.77 -4.13
CA PRO A 136 -0.76 -0.48 -4.83
C PRO A 136 -0.78 -0.57 -6.36
N ILE A 137 -0.32 -1.68 -6.93
CA ILE A 137 -0.36 -1.93 -8.38
C ILE A 137 -1.79 -2.10 -8.92
N ASP A 138 -2.74 -2.45 -8.04
CA ASP A 138 -4.15 -2.70 -8.38
C ASP A 138 -5.05 -1.49 -8.09
N VAL A 139 -4.51 -0.42 -7.48
CA VAL A 139 -5.23 0.83 -7.22
C VAL A 139 -4.85 1.87 -8.27
N TYR A 140 -5.84 2.45 -8.93
CA TYR A 140 -5.62 3.43 -10.00
C TYR A 140 -5.65 4.86 -9.49
N PHE A 141 -6.49 5.15 -8.51
CA PHE A 141 -6.56 6.42 -7.79
C PHE A 141 -7.01 6.18 -6.35
N TYR A 142 -6.44 6.94 -5.43
CA TYR A 142 -6.59 6.77 -3.99
C TYR A 142 -7.52 7.81 -3.38
N SER A 143 -8.26 7.43 -2.32
CA SER A 143 -8.85 8.39 -1.39
C SER A 143 -7.76 9.28 -0.79
N ASP A 144 -8.17 10.40 -0.19
CA ASP A 144 -7.22 11.31 0.44
C ASP A 144 -6.44 10.60 1.54
N PHE A 145 -7.10 9.81 2.38
CA PHE A 145 -6.45 9.04 3.44
C PHE A 145 -5.30 8.17 2.94
N CYS A 146 -5.54 7.37 1.92
CA CYS A 146 -4.49 6.48 1.36
C CYS A 146 -3.40 7.25 0.58
N ASN A 147 -3.76 8.41 0.00
CA ASN A 147 -2.84 9.22 -0.78
C ASN A 147 -1.83 9.98 0.09
N VAL A 148 -2.24 10.43 1.28
CA VAL A 148 -1.38 11.23 2.19
C VAL A 148 -0.60 10.39 3.19
N MET A 149 -0.90 9.12 3.31
CA MET A 149 -0.20 8.22 4.22
C MET A 149 1.32 8.25 3.95
N PRO A 150 2.16 8.70 4.90
CA PRO A 150 3.59 8.88 4.65
C PRO A 150 4.31 7.59 4.31
N SER A 151 3.88 6.50 4.97
CA SER A 151 4.38 5.15 4.75
C SER A 151 3.32 4.13 5.09
N CYS A 152 3.19 3.10 4.24
CA CYS A 152 2.34 1.95 4.57
C CYS A 152 3.16 0.78 5.14
N TYR A 153 4.48 0.91 5.25
CA TYR A 153 5.39 -0.20 5.58
C TYR A 153 6.42 0.23 6.60
N GLU A 154 6.38 -0.38 7.79
CA GLU A 154 7.27 -0.03 8.89
C GLU A 154 7.90 -1.26 9.55
N PHE A 155 9.08 -1.07 10.15
CA PHE A 155 9.70 -2.10 10.98
C PHE A 155 8.93 -2.26 12.28
N GLY A 156 8.66 -3.50 12.65
CA GLY A 156 7.92 -3.83 13.84
C GLY A 156 7.77 -5.31 14.07
N THR A 157 6.91 -5.64 15.01
CA THR A 157 6.51 -7.00 15.34
C THR A 157 5.00 -7.08 15.44
N SER A 158 4.43 -8.21 15.04
CA SER A 158 3.00 -8.47 15.15
C SER A 158 2.73 -9.87 15.68
N LEU A 159 1.69 -9.97 16.47
CA LEU A 159 1.14 -11.22 16.98
C LEU A 159 -0.27 -11.38 16.41
N THR A 160 -0.47 -12.42 15.60
CA THR A 160 -1.75 -12.72 14.96
C THR A 160 -2.33 -13.98 15.56
N TRP A 161 -3.52 -13.86 16.12
CA TRP A 161 -4.36 -15.00 16.46
C TRP A 161 -5.39 -15.23 15.36
N SER A 162 -5.61 -16.52 15.00
CA SER A 162 -6.66 -16.93 14.09
C SER A 162 -7.48 -18.05 14.70
N ASN A 163 -8.78 -18.10 14.44
CA ASN A 163 -9.59 -19.25 14.86
C ASN A 163 -9.25 -20.50 14.02
N ASP A 164 -9.76 -21.66 14.42
CA ASP A 164 -9.49 -22.94 13.75
C ASP A 164 -9.96 -22.96 12.29
N ALA A 165 -11.08 -22.31 11.99
CA ALA A 165 -11.61 -22.19 10.63
C ALA A 165 -10.84 -21.22 9.74
N LYS A 166 -9.88 -20.46 10.30
CA LYS A 166 -9.08 -19.42 9.59
C LYS A 166 -9.91 -18.33 8.89
N ASN A 167 -11.14 -18.13 9.33
CA ASN A 167 -12.02 -17.09 8.81
C ASN A 167 -12.11 -15.85 9.72
N GLN A 168 -11.42 -15.87 10.87
CA GLN A 168 -11.28 -14.76 11.80
C GLN A 168 -9.82 -14.64 12.21
N ALA A 169 -9.26 -13.43 12.14
CA ALA A 169 -7.91 -13.16 12.61
C ALA A 169 -7.87 -11.82 13.36
N LEU A 170 -7.20 -11.80 14.50
CA LEU A 170 -6.93 -10.61 15.28
C LEU A 170 -5.43 -10.42 15.36
N THR A 171 -4.94 -9.28 14.86
CA THR A 171 -3.52 -8.93 14.85
C THR A 171 -3.27 -7.75 15.77
N PHE A 172 -2.39 -7.93 16.73
CA PHE A 172 -1.77 -6.83 17.48
C PHE A 172 -0.39 -6.57 16.91
N GLN A 173 -0.08 -5.31 16.57
CA GLN A 173 1.19 -4.90 16.00
C GLN A 173 1.77 -3.70 16.76
N ILE A 174 3.08 -3.75 17.02
CA ILE A 174 3.88 -2.61 17.43
C ILE A 174 4.91 -2.37 16.34
N SER A 175 4.95 -1.16 15.81
CA SER A 175 5.90 -0.76 14.75
C SER A 175 6.47 0.63 15.00
N ASN A 176 7.47 1.02 14.22
CA ASN A 176 7.82 2.43 14.12
C ASN A 176 6.61 3.22 13.64
N SER A 177 6.51 4.47 14.08
CA SER A 177 5.50 5.38 13.58
C SER A 177 5.71 5.69 12.09
N ILE A 178 4.60 5.82 11.36
CA ILE A 178 4.61 6.33 9.98
C ILE A 178 4.98 7.82 9.90
N PHE A 179 4.89 8.56 11.01
CA PHE A 179 5.23 9.98 11.12
C PHE A 179 6.66 10.24 11.58
N LYS A 180 7.47 9.19 11.77
CA LYS A 180 8.88 9.35 12.11
C LYS A 180 9.65 10.16 11.07
N GLN A 181 10.58 11.00 11.56
CA GLN A 181 11.46 11.82 10.73
C GLN A 181 12.81 11.15 10.49
N GLN A 182 13.24 10.36 11.45
CA GLN A 182 14.53 9.66 11.46
C GLN A 182 14.30 8.17 11.75
N PRO A 183 15.22 7.28 11.38
CA PRO A 183 15.07 5.84 11.65
C PRO A 183 14.88 5.47 13.13
N PHE A 184 15.36 6.32 14.06
CA PHE A 184 15.39 6.08 15.52
C PHE A 184 14.93 7.32 16.29
N ASP A 185 13.77 7.87 15.95
CA ASP A 185 13.19 9.04 16.66
C ASP A 185 12.25 8.65 17.81
N GLU A 186 12.27 7.38 18.22
CA GLU A 186 11.55 6.83 19.36
C GLU A 186 10.01 6.92 19.27
N LEU A 187 9.46 7.19 18.07
CA LEU A 187 8.02 7.23 17.82
C LEU A 187 7.50 5.85 17.43
N LEU A 188 6.46 5.39 18.11
CA LEU A 188 5.86 4.08 17.90
C LEU A 188 4.41 4.17 17.42
N ALA A 189 3.95 3.08 16.82
CA ALA A 189 2.57 2.83 16.44
C ALA A 189 2.07 1.54 17.10
N TYR A 190 0.88 1.60 17.67
CA TYR A 190 0.18 0.47 18.29
C TYR A 190 -1.10 0.21 17.51
N ASN A 191 -1.20 -0.95 16.90
CA ASN A 191 -2.26 -1.28 15.97
C ASN A 191 -2.98 -2.56 16.41
N LEU A 192 -4.30 -2.53 16.36
CA LEU A 192 -5.15 -3.70 16.54
C LEU A 192 -6.03 -3.83 15.30
N LEU A 193 -5.88 -4.93 14.57
CA LEU A 193 -6.57 -5.20 13.31
C LEU A 193 -7.38 -6.49 13.44
N TRP A 194 -8.65 -6.43 13.10
CA TRP A 194 -9.52 -7.59 12.94
C TRP A 194 -9.86 -7.80 11.46
N ASN A 195 -9.48 -8.97 10.95
CA ASN A 195 -9.86 -9.47 9.63
C ASN A 195 -10.86 -10.62 9.82
N GLY A 196 -12.08 -10.46 9.33
CA GLY A 196 -13.15 -11.42 9.56
C GLY A 196 -14.01 -11.69 8.33
N ASN A 197 -14.32 -12.96 8.09
CA ASN A 197 -15.41 -13.35 7.22
C ASN A 197 -16.64 -13.58 8.10
N ILE A 198 -17.57 -12.62 8.14
CA ILE A 198 -18.79 -12.69 8.96
C ILE A 198 -19.75 -13.72 8.38
N THR A 199 -19.87 -13.68 7.05
CA THR A 199 -20.63 -14.63 6.24
C THR A 199 -19.87 -14.90 4.94
N ASP A 200 -20.36 -15.78 4.09
CA ASP A 200 -19.78 -16.05 2.77
C ASP A 200 -19.81 -14.81 1.85
N PHE A 201 -20.77 -13.90 2.09
CA PHE A 201 -20.92 -12.69 1.28
C PHE A 201 -20.41 -11.42 1.96
N TRP A 202 -19.99 -11.44 3.24
CA TRP A 202 -19.57 -10.25 3.97
C TRP A 202 -18.24 -10.48 4.69
N LYS A 203 -17.24 -9.69 4.30
CA LYS A 203 -15.93 -9.62 4.94
C LYS A 203 -15.73 -8.28 5.62
N THR A 204 -14.97 -8.27 6.70
CA THR A 204 -14.62 -7.07 7.47
C THR A 204 -13.12 -6.93 7.61
N LEU A 205 -12.64 -5.69 7.64
CA LEU A 205 -11.26 -5.33 7.94
C LEU A 205 -11.26 -4.08 8.81
N TYR A 206 -11.35 -4.28 10.14
CA TYR A 206 -11.51 -3.21 11.12
C TYR A 206 -10.26 -3.02 11.92
N SER A 207 -9.90 -1.77 12.20
CA SER A 207 -8.76 -1.47 13.07
C SER A 207 -8.99 -0.31 14.01
N VAL A 208 -8.22 -0.33 15.09
CA VAL A 208 -7.96 0.82 15.97
C VAL A 208 -6.46 1.00 16.02
N ASN A 209 -6.00 2.23 15.76
CA ASN A 209 -4.61 2.56 15.62
C ASN A 209 -4.28 3.79 16.48
N LEU A 210 -3.21 3.69 17.27
CA LEU A 210 -2.61 4.77 18.02
C LEU A 210 -1.21 4.99 17.48
N ILE A 211 -1.00 6.07 16.72
CA ILE A 211 0.26 6.32 16.00
C ILE A 211 0.87 7.61 16.52
N GLU A 212 2.02 7.52 17.17
CA GLU A 212 2.72 8.69 17.66
C GLU A 212 3.20 9.57 16.49
N TYR A 213 2.89 10.86 16.54
CA TYR A 213 3.43 11.85 15.63
C TYR A 213 4.45 12.78 16.31
N ASN A 214 4.42 12.82 17.63
CA ASN A 214 5.38 13.43 18.51
C ASN A 214 5.34 12.67 19.84
N GLN A 215 6.39 12.72 20.63
CA GLN A 215 6.53 11.94 21.86
C GLN A 215 5.32 12.14 22.79
N GLY A 216 4.58 11.05 23.03
CA GLY A 216 3.37 11.05 23.85
C GLY A 216 2.11 11.64 23.20
N ASN A 217 2.18 12.09 21.92
CA ASN A 217 1.02 12.62 21.20
C ASN A 217 0.67 11.69 20.02
N TYR A 218 -0.62 11.36 19.88
CA TYR A 218 -1.08 10.33 18.96
C TYR A 218 -2.05 10.88 17.92
N VAL A 219 -1.92 10.37 16.70
CA VAL A 219 -3.03 10.32 15.76
C VAL A 219 -3.74 9.00 15.97
N ASN A 220 -5.04 9.06 16.19
CA ASN A 220 -5.88 7.89 16.34
C ASN A 220 -6.65 7.66 15.04
N TYR A 221 -6.57 6.44 14.50
CA TYR A 221 -7.43 6.01 13.40
C TYR A 221 -8.36 4.91 13.90
N ILE A 222 -9.62 5.00 13.48
CA ILE A 222 -10.58 3.89 13.51
C ILE A 222 -10.97 3.64 12.06
N ALA A 223 -10.61 2.48 11.54
CA ALA A 223 -10.97 2.08 10.19
C ALA A 223 -11.96 0.92 10.20
N LEU A 224 -13.02 1.04 9.41
CA LEU A 224 -14.11 0.07 9.29
C LEU A 224 -14.27 -0.30 7.81
N GLY A 225 -13.54 -1.30 7.35
CA GLY A 225 -13.63 -1.81 5.99
C GLY A 225 -14.66 -2.93 5.86
N ASN A 226 -15.60 -2.78 4.95
CA ASN A 226 -16.60 -3.80 4.63
C ASN A 226 -16.51 -4.17 3.17
N GLN A 227 -16.53 -5.46 2.86
CA GLN A 227 -16.57 -5.96 1.50
C GLN A 227 -17.71 -6.95 1.34
N PHE A 228 -18.59 -6.68 0.37
CA PHE A 228 -19.76 -7.51 0.10
C PHE A 228 -19.62 -8.18 -1.27
N TYR A 229 -19.93 -9.48 -1.30
CA TYR A 229 -19.96 -10.30 -2.51
C TYR A 229 -21.40 -10.65 -2.84
N LEU A 230 -21.97 -10.03 -3.88
CA LEU A 230 -23.36 -10.17 -4.29
C LEU A 230 -23.42 -10.67 -5.74
N GLY A 231 -23.30 -11.98 -5.92
CA GLY A 231 -23.13 -12.60 -7.23
C GLY A 231 -21.82 -12.14 -7.89
N ASP A 232 -21.91 -11.52 -9.05
CA ASP A 232 -20.77 -10.98 -9.78
C ASP A 232 -20.32 -9.58 -9.28
N PHE A 233 -21.04 -9.01 -8.30
CA PHE A 233 -20.68 -7.73 -7.72
C PHE A 233 -19.80 -7.90 -6.49
N VAL A 234 -18.75 -7.09 -6.41
CA VAL A 234 -17.95 -6.85 -5.20
C VAL A 234 -18.11 -5.38 -4.84
N ILE A 235 -18.52 -5.12 -3.61
CA ILE A 235 -18.76 -3.76 -3.10
C ILE A 235 -17.88 -3.57 -1.88
N ASP A 236 -16.95 -2.62 -1.96
CA ASP A 236 -16.14 -2.17 -0.85
C ASP A 236 -16.74 -0.90 -0.25
N LEU A 237 -16.77 -0.82 1.06
CA LEU A 237 -17.23 0.33 1.82
C LEU A 237 -16.28 0.53 3.00
N ASP A 238 -15.42 1.52 2.90
CA ASP A 238 -14.43 1.86 3.91
C ASP A 238 -14.79 3.18 4.57
N TYR A 239 -14.75 3.20 5.88
CA TYR A 239 -14.81 4.39 6.71
C TYR A 239 -13.55 4.46 7.55
N THR A 240 -12.81 5.56 7.46
CA THR A 240 -11.63 5.81 8.29
C THR A 240 -11.77 7.14 9.00
N ASN A 241 -11.91 7.08 10.31
CA ASN A 241 -11.93 8.26 11.19
C ASN A 241 -10.51 8.62 11.59
N LYS A 242 -10.22 9.91 11.66
CA LYS A 242 -8.99 10.44 12.20
C LYS A 242 -9.28 11.36 13.39
N TYR A 243 -8.57 11.14 14.48
CA TYR A 243 -8.64 11.98 15.65
C TYR A 243 -7.25 12.34 16.18
N ILE A 244 -7.03 13.61 16.44
CA ILE A 244 -5.82 14.13 17.10
C ILE A 244 -6.25 14.77 18.42
N ASP A 245 -5.42 14.61 19.44
CA ASP A 245 -5.69 15.20 20.76
C ASP A 245 -5.88 16.72 20.68
N GLY A 246 -6.89 17.23 21.39
CA GLY A 246 -7.34 18.62 21.31
C GLY A 246 -8.43 18.91 20.29
N GLN A 247 -8.81 17.93 19.45
CA GLN A 247 -9.92 18.03 18.51
C GLN A 247 -11.27 17.98 19.26
N GLU A 248 -12.19 18.92 18.98
CA GLU A 248 -13.46 19.01 19.71
C GLU A 248 -14.37 17.80 19.48
N ASN A 249 -14.46 17.35 18.23
CA ASN A 249 -15.34 16.25 17.83
C ASN A 249 -14.54 15.07 17.30
N PHE A 250 -14.73 13.91 17.89
CA PHE A 250 -14.02 12.68 17.51
C PHE A 250 -14.30 12.27 16.07
N PHE A 251 -15.50 12.49 15.54
CA PHE A 251 -15.92 12.08 14.19
C PHE A 251 -15.95 13.22 13.17
N SER A 252 -15.33 14.36 13.45
CA SER A 252 -15.34 15.51 12.53
C SER A 252 -14.49 15.30 11.29
N ASP A 253 -13.46 14.47 11.38
CA ASP A 253 -12.49 14.25 10.33
C ASP A 253 -12.49 12.78 9.92
N PHE A 254 -12.87 12.52 8.69
CA PHE A 254 -12.97 11.15 8.18
C PHE A 254 -12.82 11.06 6.67
N THR A 255 -12.52 9.87 6.20
CA THR A 255 -12.61 9.44 4.81
C THR A 255 -13.66 8.35 4.69
N LEU A 256 -14.57 8.50 3.74
CA LEU A 256 -15.50 7.47 3.29
C LEU A 256 -15.12 7.09 1.86
N ALA A 257 -14.72 5.85 1.63
CA ALA A 257 -14.41 5.35 0.30
C ALA A 257 -15.30 4.17 -0.06
N THR A 258 -15.83 4.15 -1.27
CA THR A 258 -16.63 3.04 -1.78
C THR A 258 -16.20 2.68 -3.19
N GLN A 259 -16.15 1.40 -3.48
CA GLN A 259 -15.92 0.87 -4.81
C GLN A 259 -16.93 -0.21 -5.12
N ILE A 260 -17.56 -0.13 -6.27
CA ILE A 260 -18.43 -1.17 -6.81
C ILE A 260 -17.73 -1.75 -8.03
N LYS A 261 -17.50 -3.05 -8.04
CA LYS A 261 -16.86 -3.79 -9.13
C LYS A 261 -17.77 -4.91 -9.61
N TYR A 262 -18.11 -4.91 -10.89
CA TYR A 262 -18.81 -5.99 -11.57
C TYR A 262 -17.78 -6.89 -12.26
N GLN A 263 -17.74 -8.16 -11.90
CA GLN A 263 -16.70 -9.11 -12.32
C GLN A 263 -17.30 -10.12 -13.31
N LEU A 264 -16.82 -10.06 -14.55
CA LEU A 264 -17.04 -11.06 -15.57
C LEU A 264 -15.78 -11.93 -15.77
N PRO A 265 -15.85 -13.07 -16.45
CA PRO A 265 -14.68 -13.96 -16.58
C PRO A 265 -13.43 -13.30 -17.18
N GLN A 266 -13.58 -12.34 -18.10
CA GLN A 266 -12.48 -11.65 -18.77
C GLN A 266 -12.59 -10.11 -18.70
N LEU A 267 -13.56 -9.57 -17.96
CA LEU A 267 -13.80 -8.13 -17.89
C LEU A 267 -14.28 -7.76 -16.50
N ASN A 268 -13.63 -6.78 -15.87
CA ASN A 268 -14.19 -6.08 -14.74
C ASN A 268 -14.60 -4.68 -15.16
N ILE A 269 -15.70 -4.21 -14.61
CA ILE A 269 -16.14 -2.81 -14.70
C ILE A 269 -16.26 -2.31 -13.27
N PHE A 270 -15.72 -1.13 -12.98
CA PHE A 270 -15.81 -0.59 -11.63
C PHE A 270 -16.07 0.91 -11.61
N ALA A 271 -16.68 1.35 -10.54
CA ALA A 271 -16.81 2.75 -10.15
C ALA A 271 -16.34 2.91 -8.72
N LYS A 272 -15.73 4.04 -8.41
CA LYS A 272 -15.21 4.39 -7.09
C LYS A 272 -15.54 5.83 -6.77
N LEU A 273 -15.92 6.06 -5.52
CA LEU A 273 -16.15 7.37 -4.92
C LEU A 273 -15.42 7.40 -3.58
N SER A 274 -14.70 8.49 -3.31
CA SER A 274 -14.28 8.82 -1.95
C SER A 274 -14.75 10.22 -1.57
N PHE A 275 -15.07 10.37 -0.30
CA PHE A 275 -15.43 11.63 0.31
C PHE A 275 -14.61 11.81 1.59
N ASP A 276 -13.89 12.93 1.66
CA ASP A 276 -13.00 13.26 2.75
C ASP A 276 -13.49 14.55 3.39
N GLN A 277 -13.73 14.52 4.70
CA GLN A 277 -14.15 15.67 5.48
C GLN A 277 -13.07 16.02 6.50
N ASN A 278 -12.73 17.31 6.58
CA ASN A 278 -11.80 17.86 7.55
C ASN A 278 -12.39 19.13 8.18
N GLN A 279 -13.04 18.98 9.33
CA GLN A 279 -13.66 20.09 10.07
C GLN A 279 -12.74 20.68 11.14
N SER A 280 -11.67 19.96 11.50
CA SER A 280 -10.82 20.32 12.62
C SER A 280 -9.64 21.18 12.18
N GLU A 281 -9.42 22.29 12.89
CA GLU A 281 -8.20 23.10 12.72
C GLU A 281 -6.92 22.33 13.10
N TYR A 282 -7.04 21.27 13.90
CA TYR A 282 -5.93 20.40 14.32
C TYR A 282 -5.52 19.36 13.28
N SER A 283 -6.25 19.25 12.19
CA SER A 283 -5.94 18.34 11.08
C SER A 283 -4.72 18.73 10.26
N ARG A 284 -3.99 19.74 10.68
CA ARG A 284 -2.80 20.24 9.99
C ARG A 284 -1.63 19.26 10.09
N PHE A 285 -0.46 19.76 9.84
CA PHE A 285 0.80 19.07 9.99
C PHE A 285 0.92 18.39 11.35
N VAL A 286 1.08 17.09 11.35
CA VAL A 286 1.57 16.36 12.52
C VAL A 286 3.10 16.32 12.52
N SER A 287 3.73 16.63 11.38
CA SER A 287 5.17 16.74 11.22
C SER A 287 5.49 17.77 10.13
N PRO A 288 6.69 18.36 10.08
CA PRO A 288 7.05 19.37 9.09
C PRO A 288 6.81 18.97 7.62
N ASN A 289 6.76 17.67 7.33
CA ASN A 289 6.68 17.15 5.99
C ASN A 289 5.43 16.31 5.69
N TYR A 290 4.56 16.07 6.68
CA TYR A 290 3.43 15.17 6.54
C TYR A 290 2.14 15.75 7.07
N TRP A 291 1.07 15.55 6.31
CA TRP A 291 -0.30 15.88 6.69
C TRP A 291 -1.02 14.63 7.15
N THR A 292 -1.93 14.77 8.07
CA THR A 292 -2.86 13.70 8.44
C THR A 292 -4.00 13.57 7.44
N MET A 293 -4.30 14.66 6.72
CA MET A 293 -5.24 14.73 5.60
C MET A 293 -4.76 15.83 4.63
N THR A 294 -4.95 15.64 3.31
CA THR A 294 -4.63 16.67 2.31
C THR A 294 -5.67 17.76 2.22
N VAL A 295 -6.88 17.48 2.71
CA VAL A 295 -7.99 18.42 2.71
C VAL A 295 -7.73 19.54 3.72
N ALA A 296 -7.85 20.78 3.28
CA ALA A 296 -7.67 21.92 4.16
C ALA A 296 -8.74 21.94 5.27
N PRO A 297 -8.43 22.44 6.50
CA PRO A 297 -9.41 22.56 7.55
C PRO A 297 -10.66 23.34 7.12
N GLY A 298 -11.84 22.87 7.50
CA GLY A 298 -13.13 23.46 7.14
C GLY A 298 -13.56 23.18 5.68
N THR A 299 -12.92 22.25 4.98
CA THR A 299 -13.24 21.90 3.59
C THR A 299 -13.56 20.41 3.44
N ASP A 300 -14.22 20.11 2.34
CA ASP A 300 -14.50 18.74 1.91
C ASP A 300 -13.77 18.44 0.60
N TYR A 301 -13.43 17.18 0.41
CA TYR A 301 -12.85 16.71 -0.84
C TYR A 301 -13.60 15.48 -1.34
N MET A 302 -13.95 15.48 -2.60
CA MET A 302 -14.58 14.34 -3.25
C MET A 302 -13.78 13.93 -4.48
N LEU A 303 -13.44 12.65 -4.56
CA LEU A 303 -12.77 12.01 -5.69
C LEU A 303 -13.68 10.91 -6.22
N TYR A 304 -13.91 10.90 -7.50
CA TYR A 304 -14.77 9.93 -8.16
C TYR A 304 -14.22 9.50 -9.50
N GLY A 305 -14.57 8.30 -9.90
CA GLY A 305 -14.13 7.77 -11.17
C GLY A 305 -14.53 6.32 -11.35
N GLY A 306 -14.02 5.73 -12.42
CA GLY A 306 -14.26 4.34 -12.73
C GLY A 306 -13.46 3.88 -13.92
N GLY A 307 -13.67 2.65 -14.31
CA GLY A 307 -12.95 2.10 -15.44
C GLY A 307 -13.27 0.65 -15.72
N ILE A 308 -12.48 0.14 -16.63
CA ILE A 308 -12.56 -1.24 -17.08
C ILE A 308 -11.19 -1.91 -16.94
N GLU A 309 -11.22 -3.20 -16.64
CA GLU A 309 -10.05 -4.09 -16.64
C GLU A 309 -10.38 -5.27 -17.56
N TYR A 310 -9.58 -5.48 -18.57
CA TYR A 310 -9.73 -6.59 -19.51
C TYR A 310 -8.61 -7.60 -19.34
N PHE A 311 -8.95 -8.88 -19.23
CA PHE A 311 -8.04 -10.00 -19.09
C PHE A 311 -7.98 -10.80 -20.39
N PRO A 312 -6.96 -10.58 -21.25
CA PRO A 312 -6.89 -11.19 -22.58
C PRO A 312 -6.64 -12.70 -22.53
N ILE A 313 -6.08 -13.21 -21.44
CA ILE A 313 -5.79 -14.64 -21.29
C ILE A 313 -6.96 -15.31 -20.57
N LYS A 314 -7.62 -16.24 -21.26
CA LYS A 314 -8.74 -16.98 -20.68
C LYS A 314 -8.30 -17.75 -19.43
N ASN A 315 -9.06 -17.65 -18.34
CA ASN A 315 -8.81 -18.28 -17.05
C ASN A 315 -7.50 -17.83 -16.34
N SER A 316 -6.90 -16.71 -16.76
CA SER A 316 -5.76 -16.11 -16.08
C SER A 316 -5.97 -14.60 -15.94
N LYS A 317 -5.56 -14.06 -14.79
CA LYS A 317 -5.48 -12.63 -14.51
C LYS A 317 -4.03 -12.10 -14.55
N ASP A 318 -3.10 -12.87 -15.10
CA ASP A 318 -1.68 -12.52 -15.14
C ASP A 318 -1.39 -11.34 -16.07
N VAL A 319 -2.21 -11.13 -17.10
CA VAL A 319 -2.16 -9.94 -17.96
C VAL A 319 -3.49 -9.21 -17.86
N ARG A 320 -3.43 -7.92 -17.58
CA ARG A 320 -4.58 -7.04 -17.47
C ARG A 320 -4.33 -5.76 -18.25
N LEU A 321 -5.22 -5.43 -19.16
CA LEU A 321 -5.33 -4.11 -19.78
C LEU A 321 -6.36 -3.30 -19.00
N HIS A 322 -6.15 -1.99 -18.85
CA HIS A 322 -7.10 -1.13 -18.17
C HIS A 322 -7.26 0.21 -18.87
N ALA A 323 -8.44 0.81 -18.67
CA ALA A 323 -8.73 2.18 -19.05
C ALA A 323 -9.59 2.82 -17.95
N ILE A 324 -9.15 3.94 -17.42
CA ILE A 324 -9.66 4.58 -16.22
C ILE A 324 -9.92 6.06 -16.47
N ILE A 325 -10.96 6.58 -15.87
CA ILE A 325 -11.26 8.01 -15.79
C ILE A 325 -11.54 8.38 -14.34
N SER A 326 -10.96 9.48 -13.88
CA SER A 326 -11.28 10.03 -12.55
C SER A 326 -11.25 11.55 -12.57
N SER A 327 -11.98 12.14 -11.63
CA SER A 327 -12.03 13.57 -11.40
C SER A 327 -12.28 13.87 -9.93
N ASN A 328 -12.17 15.13 -9.53
CA ASN A 328 -12.44 15.58 -8.16
C ASN A 328 -13.19 16.92 -8.15
N ASN A 329 -13.62 17.34 -6.97
CA ASN A 329 -14.36 18.60 -6.76
C ASN A 329 -13.46 19.80 -6.44
N ARG A 330 -12.13 19.70 -6.59
CA ARG A 330 -11.23 20.86 -6.42
C ARG A 330 -11.32 21.81 -7.61
N GLU A 331 -11.06 23.08 -7.33
CA GLU A 331 -10.82 24.07 -8.38
C GLU A 331 -9.32 24.39 -8.48
N PRO A 332 -8.76 24.35 -9.68
CA PRO A 332 -9.39 24.01 -10.97
C PRO A 332 -9.77 22.54 -11.08
N ALA A 333 -10.85 22.28 -11.84
CA ALA A 333 -11.28 20.91 -12.10
C ALA A 333 -10.14 20.09 -12.71
N ASN A 334 -9.96 18.90 -12.20
CA ASN A 334 -8.91 17.98 -12.63
C ASN A 334 -9.55 16.72 -13.22
N LEU A 335 -9.33 16.47 -14.51
CA LEU A 335 -9.72 15.24 -15.16
C LEU A 335 -8.47 14.41 -15.41
N PHE A 336 -8.48 13.17 -14.94
CA PHE A 336 -7.39 12.23 -15.13
C PHE A 336 -7.87 11.03 -15.96
N LEU A 337 -7.18 10.76 -17.06
CA LEU A 337 -7.36 9.58 -17.89
C LEU A 337 -6.11 8.71 -17.79
N ASN A 338 -6.32 7.42 -17.61
CA ASN A 338 -5.24 6.46 -17.51
C ASN A 338 -5.59 5.23 -18.33
N ALA A 339 -4.66 4.75 -19.15
CA ALA A 339 -4.77 3.48 -19.86
C ALA A 339 -3.44 2.75 -19.79
N GLY A 340 -3.46 1.46 -19.56
CA GLY A 340 -2.20 0.74 -19.40
C GLY A 340 -2.32 -0.77 -19.35
N ILE A 341 -1.20 -1.37 -19.00
CA ILE A 341 -1.03 -2.81 -18.91
C ILE A 341 -0.37 -3.19 -17.57
N THR A 342 -0.91 -4.19 -16.94
CA THR A 342 -0.31 -4.87 -15.78
C THR A 342 -0.03 -6.32 -16.16
N TRP A 343 1.14 -6.83 -15.81
CA TRP A 343 1.42 -8.25 -15.98
C TRP A 343 2.18 -8.84 -14.79
N ASN A 344 1.84 -10.07 -14.47
CA ASN A 344 2.43 -10.86 -13.41
C ASN A 344 3.15 -12.05 -14.00
N MET A 345 4.40 -12.25 -13.63
CA MET A 345 5.19 -13.41 -14.01
C MET A 345 5.52 -14.22 -12.77
N LYS A 346 5.08 -15.47 -12.72
CA LYS A 346 5.58 -16.45 -11.78
C LYS A 346 6.81 -17.09 -12.39
N LEU A 347 7.96 -16.97 -11.71
CA LEU A 347 9.21 -17.58 -12.14
C LEU A 347 9.41 -18.95 -11.49
N LYS A 348 8.84 -19.13 -10.32
CA LYS A 348 8.75 -20.41 -9.60
C LYS A 348 7.63 -20.36 -8.57
#